data_72fc9acb8c9e05c1d17e3c52d2ee5086
#
_entry.id   72fc9acb8c9e05c1d17e3c52d2ee5086
#
_cell.length_a   1.000
_cell.length_b   1.000
_cell.length_c   1.000
_cell.angle_alpha   90.00
_cell.angle_beta   90.00
_cell.angle_gamma   90.00
#
_symmetry.space_group_name_H-M   'P 1'
#
loop_
_entity.id
_entity.type
_entity.pdbx_description
1 polymer ?
#
loop_
_entity_poly.entity_id
_entity_poly.type
_entity_poly.pdbx_seq_one_letter_code
_entity_poly.pdbx_strand_id
1 'polypeptide(L)'
;MTDILIVGGGPVGCVVAEHAARLRNWESIIIEKRNHIAGNCFDTLDQNDQLIHKYGPHYFRTNDENIFKYLSNFTEWIEGDYIVKTSYQDKLYPFPINLETLEKFYGQKLSENCARELLKLKSLDIPNPKNSEEFVLSIVGPELYEAFYLGYTLKQWDKHPRDLSPSVCGRIPIRFNRDQRYVDAQFQVMPKDGFTAMFHKMTANPLIKTSLNTDFNSVRNIITPKIATV
;
A
#
# COMPACT_ATOMS: atom_id res chain seq x y z
N MET A 1 -27.18 -24.97 -3.55
CA MET A 1 -27.15 -24.13 -4.80
C MET A 1 -26.26 -22.95 -4.49
N THR A 2 -25.24 -22.67 -5.27
CA THR A 2 -24.32 -21.54 -5.00
C THR A 2 -25.07 -20.22 -5.18
N ASP A 3 -25.01 -19.36 -4.18
CA ASP A 3 -25.71 -18.07 -4.19
C ASP A 3 -24.89 -16.98 -4.88
N ILE A 4 -23.55 -17.05 -4.78
CA ILE A 4 -22.64 -16.07 -5.36
C ILE A 4 -21.39 -16.71 -5.94
N LEU A 5 -20.99 -16.29 -7.14
CA LEU A 5 -19.71 -16.59 -7.75
C LEU A 5 -18.80 -15.35 -7.66
N ILE A 6 -17.62 -15.51 -7.09
CA ILE A 6 -16.63 -14.46 -6.91
C ILE A 6 -15.44 -14.75 -7.82
N VAL A 7 -15.12 -13.79 -8.69
CA VAL A 7 -14.01 -13.91 -9.63
C VAL A 7 -12.80 -13.16 -9.06
N GLY A 8 -11.79 -13.94 -8.67
CA GLY A 8 -10.56 -13.49 -8.06
C GLY A 8 -10.49 -13.72 -6.55
N GLY A 9 -9.49 -14.50 -6.12
CA GLY A 9 -9.22 -14.83 -4.71
C GLY A 9 -8.29 -13.83 -4.01
N GLY A 10 -8.27 -12.56 -4.45
CA GLY A 10 -7.54 -11.49 -3.77
C GLY A 10 -8.27 -10.98 -2.52
N PRO A 11 -7.73 -9.95 -1.83
CA PRO A 11 -8.32 -9.40 -0.60
C PRO A 11 -9.81 -9.09 -0.73
N VAL A 12 -10.22 -8.46 -1.82
CA VAL A 12 -11.63 -8.09 -2.04
C VAL A 12 -12.51 -9.32 -2.15
N GLY A 13 -12.11 -10.31 -2.95
CA GLY A 13 -12.88 -11.55 -3.12
C GLY A 13 -13.03 -12.33 -1.81
N CYS A 14 -11.97 -12.42 -1.01
CA CYS A 14 -12.01 -13.07 0.29
C CYS A 14 -12.95 -12.37 1.28
N VAL A 15 -12.89 -11.02 1.33
CA VAL A 15 -13.78 -10.21 2.18
C VAL A 15 -15.24 -10.36 1.75
N VAL A 16 -15.53 -10.31 0.45
CA VAL A 16 -16.90 -10.47 -0.07
C VAL A 16 -17.45 -11.86 0.28
N ALA A 17 -16.65 -12.92 0.11
CA ALA A 17 -17.04 -14.27 0.47
C ALA A 17 -17.34 -14.41 1.96
N GLU A 18 -16.47 -13.88 2.82
CA GLU A 18 -16.66 -13.89 4.28
C GLU A 18 -17.96 -13.18 4.67
N HIS A 19 -18.20 -11.98 4.15
CA HIS A 19 -19.40 -11.22 4.45
C HIS A 19 -20.66 -11.91 3.93
N ALA A 20 -20.63 -12.50 2.74
CA ALA A 20 -21.74 -13.27 2.19
C ALA A 20 -22.09 -14.47 3.09
N ALA A 21 -21.08 -15.20 3.54
CA ALA A 21 -21.28 -16.33 4.44
C ALA A 21 -21.79 -15.89 5.82
N ARG A 22 -21.11 -14.89 6.44
CA ARG A 22 -21.40 -14.48 7.82
C ARG A 22 -22.70 -13.68 7.95
N LEU A 23 -23.00 -12.78 7.01
CA LEU A 23 -24.14 -11.86 7.13
C LEU A 23 -25.38 -12.34 6.43
N ARG A 24 -25.24 -13.21 5.42
CA ARG A 24 -26.37 -13.66 4.57
C ARG A 24 -26.59 -15.17 4.61
N ASN A 25 -25.66 -15.92 5.21
CA ASN A 25 -25.66 -17.38 5.15
C ASN A 25 -25.66 -17.91 3.70
N TRP A 26 -24.96 -17.21 2.81
CA TRP A 26 -24.87 -17.55 1.39
C TRP A 26 -23.71 -18.49 1.11
N GLU A 27 -23.96 -19.48 0.25
CA GLU A 27 -22.90 -20.29 -0.33
C GLU A 27 -22.19 -19.51 -1.44
N SER A 28 -20.87 -19.44 -1.35
CA SER A 28 -20.03 -18.77 -2.35
C SER A 28 -18.99 -19.70 -2.95
N ILE A 29 -18.65 -19.45 -4.22
CA ILE A 29 -17.48 -20.04 -4.88
C ILE A 29 -16.56 -18.93 -5.31
N ILE A 30 -15.32 -18.96 -4.82
CA ILE A 30 -14.23 -18.10 -5.31
C ILE A 30 -13.52 -18.87 -6.42
N ILE A 31 -13.43 -18.32 -7.61
CA ILE A 31 -12.56 -18.82 -8.66
C ILE A 31 -11.32 -17.91 -8.78
N GLU A 32 -10.16 -18.54 -8.80
CA GLU A 32 -8.88 -17.84 -8.87
C GLU A 32 -7.98 -18.51 -9.93
N LYS A 33 -7.45 -17.73 -10.86
CA LYS A 33 -6.59 -18.27 -11.92
C LYS A 33 -5.20 -18.69 -11.44
N ARG A 34 -4.73 -18.11 -10.33
CA ARG A 34 -3.47 -18.51 -9.71
C ARG A 34 -3.66 -19.79 -8.88
N ASN A 35 -2.56 -20.39 -8.46
CA ASN A 35 -2.54 -21.54 -7.57
C ASN A 35 -2.64 -21.18 -6.09
N HIS A 36 -3.01 -19.93 -5.76
CA HIS A 36 -3.11 -19.42 -4.39
C HIS A 36 -4.16 -18.29 -4.29
N ILE A 37 -4.70 -18.09 -3.10
CA ILE A 37 -5.50 -16.92 -2.73
C ILE A 37 -4.60 -15.74 -2.30
N ALA A 38 -5.18 -14.70 -1.71
CA ALA A 38 -4.54 -13.46 -1.25
C ALA A 38 -4.10 -12.50 -2.38
N GLY A 39 -4.25 -12.87 -3.66
CA GLY A 39 -3.91 -11.98 -4.78
C GLY A 39 -2.46 -11.52 -4.73
N ASN A 40 -2.22 -10.22 -4.81
CA ASN A 40 -0.87 -9.66 -4.73
C ASN A 40 -0.32 -9.58 -3.30
N CYS A 41 -1.17 -9.75 -2.28
CA CYS A 41 -0.71 -9.88 -0.90
C CYS A 41 -0.16 -11.28 -0.57
N PHE A 42 -0.13 -12.20 -1.54
CA PHE A 42 0.37 -13.55 -1.34
C PHE A 42 1.80 -13.56 -0.83
N ASP A 43 1.99 -14.24 0.27
CA ASP A 43 3.26 -14.52 0.91
C ASP A 43 3.45 -16.02 1.12
N THR A 44 4.68 -16.44 1.26
CA THR A 44 5.07 -17.84 1.45
C THR A 44 6.41 -17.91 2.18
N LEU A 45 6.71 -19.04 2.76
CA LEU A 45 8.02 -19.27 3.35
C LEU A 45 9.06 -19.52 2.25
N ASP A 46 10.25 -18.97 2.45
CA ASP A 46 11.43 -19.31 1.65
C ASP A 46 12.15 -20.57 2.18
N GLN A 47 13.28 -20.90 1.60
CA GLN A 47 14.10 -22.06 2.01
C GLN A 47 14.70 -21.96 3.42
N ASN A 48 14.63 -20.80 4.06
CA ASN A 48 15.13 -20.53 5.40
C ASN A 48 13.96 -20.31 6.41
N ASP A 49 12.75 -20.72 6.06
CA ASP A 49 11.51 -20.51 6.81
C ASP A 49 11.20 -19.03 7.09
N GLN A 50 11.68 -18.12 6.22
CA GLN A 50 11.34 -16.71 6.30
C GLN A 50 10.14 -16.40 5.43
N LEU A 51 9.18 -15.65 5.99
CA LEU A 51 8.00 -15.24 5.27
C LEU A 51 8.35 -14.13 4.26
N ILE A 52 8.14 -14.40 2.97
CA ILE A 52 8.44 -13.49 1.88
C ILE A 52 7.19 -13.14 1.06
N HIS A 53 7.07 -11.89 0.66
CA HIS A 53 6.02 -11.41 -0.22
C HIS A 53 6.40 -11.64 -1.68
N LYS A 54 5.64 -12.47 -2.38
CA LYS A 54 5.97 -12.85 -3.76
C LYS A 54 5.85 -11.72 -4.78
N TYR A 55 4.93 -10.78 -4.56
CA TYR A 55 4.60 -9.73 -5.53
C TYR A 55 4.99 -8.33 -5.04
N GLY A 56 6.01 -8.25 -4.21
CA GLY A 56 6.46 -7.02 -3.58
C GLY A 56 5.87 -6.82 -2.17
N PRO A 57 6.48 -5.94 -1.37
CA PRO A 57 6.08 -5.76 0.03
C PRO A 57 4.68 -5.13 0.13
N HIS A 58 3.84 -5.74 0.95
CA HIS A 58 2.54 -5.23 1.30
C HIS A 58 2.49 -5.01 2.81
N TYR A 59 2.02 -3.84 3.22
CA TYR A 59 1.78 -3.47 4.61
C TYR A 59 0.31 -3.14 4.78
N PHE A 60 -0.29 -3.62 5.87
CA PHE A 60 -1.60 -3.16 6.24
C PHE A 60 -1.49 -1.83 6.98
N ARG A 61 -2.25 -0.85 6.51
CA ARG A 61 -2.32 0.47 7.11
C ARG A 61 -3.72 1.03 7.00
N THR A 62 -4.21 1.60 8.08
CA THR A 62 -5.52 2.26 8.11
C THR A 62 -5.60 3.24 9.27
N ASN A 63 -6.50 4.22 9.13
CA ASN A 63 -6.98 5.06 10.23
C ASN A 63 -8.38 4.63 10.70
N ASP A 64 -8.99 3.64 10.02
CA ASP A 64 -10.31 3.13 10.36
C ASP A 64 -10.20 1.97 11.35
N GLU A 65 -10.62 2.24 12.57
CA GLU A 65 -10.61 1.29 13.68
C GLU A 65 -11.54 0.09 13.43
N ASN A 66 -12.65 0.28 12.68
CA ASN A 66 -13.57 -0.81 12.38
C ASN A 66 -12.95 -1.81 11.40
N ILE A 67 -12.23 -1.30 10.38
CA ILE A 67 -11.49 -2.16 9.45
C ILE A 67 -10.39 -2.92 10.21
N PHE A 68 -9.66 -2.24 11.08
CA PHE A 68 -8.64 -2.90 11.90
C PHE A 68 -9.23 -4.00 12.79
N LYS A 69 -10.30 -3.70 13.52
CA LYS A 69 -11.02 -4.66 14.38
C LYS A 69 -11.57 -5.85 13.57
N TYR A 70 -12.16 -5.57 12.41
CA TYR A 70 -12.68 -6.63 11.53
C TYR A 70 -11.57 -7.61 11.11
N LEU A 71 -10.45 -7.11 10.62
CA LEU A 71 -9.34 -7.97 10.17
C LEU A 71 -8.65 -8.69 11.34
N SER A 72 -8.67 -8.11 12.53
CA SER A 72 -8.13 -8.72 13.76
C SER A 72 -8.86 -10.02 14.18
N ASN A 73 -10.04 -10.30 13.61
CA ASN A 73 -10.68 -11.60 13.81
C ASN A 73 -9.94 -12.76 13.10
N PHE A 74 -9.07 -12.45 12.13
CA PHE A 74 -8.43 -13.44 11.26
C PHE A 74 -6.92 -13.53 11.47
N THR A 75 -6.33 -12.62 12.23
CA THR A 75 -4.88 -12.63 12.51
C THR A 75 -4.55 -11.92 13.80
N GLU A 76 -3.41 -12.28 14.39
CA GLU A 76 -2.68 -11.40 15.30
C GLU A 76 -1.81 -10.45 14.48
N TRP A 77 -1.50 -9.28 15.04
CA TRP A 77 -0.70 -8.27 14.36
C TRP A 77 0.68 -8.14 15.00
N ILE A 78 1.68 -7.89 14.17
CA ILE A 78 2.97 -7.39 14.59
C ILE A 78 3.14 -5.95 14.12
N GLU A 79 3.74 -5.12 14.95
CA GLU A 79 4.09 -3.76 14.55
C GLU A 79 5.13 -3.79 13.42
N GLY A 80 4.96 -2.92 12.44
CA GLY A 80 5.83 -2.84 11.30
C GLY A 80 5.97 -1.41 10.82
N ASP A 81 6.98 -0.72 11.33
CA ASP A 81 7.34 0.60 10.80
C ASP A 81 7.95 0.45 9.41
N TYR A 82 7.26 0.99 8.40
CA TYR A 82 7.80 1.04 7.04
C TYR A 82 8.73 2.24 6.90
N ILE A 83 10.02 2.00 7.10
CA ILE A 83 11.08 3.00 6.99
C ILE A 83 11.75 2.88 5.63
N VAL A 84 11.74 3.97 4.87
CA VAL A 84 12.38 4.06 3.57
C VAL A 84 13.59 4.97 3.65
N LYS A 85 14.66 4.58 2.95
CA LYS A 85 15.82 5.43 2.71
C LYS A 85 16.02 5.59 1.21
N THR A 86 16.44 6.78 0.81
CA THR A 86 16.82 7.06 -0.58
C THR A 86 18.30 7.35 -0.68
N SER A 87 18.91 6.95 -1.80
CA SER A 87 20.30 7.23 -2.10
C SER A 87 20.39 8.42 -3.05
N TYR A 88 21.21 9.40 -2.70
CA TYR A 88 21.53 10.54 -3.54
C TYR A 88 23.01 10.91 -3.33
N GLN A 89 23.80 10.99 -4.43
CA GLN A 89 25.23 11.26 -4.41
C GLN A 89 25.97 10.38 -3.39
N ASP A 90 25.77 9.06 -3.46
CA ASP A 90 26.37 8.04 -2.61
C ASP A 90 26.09 8.17 -1.09
N LYS A 91 25.11 8.99 -0.71
CA LYS A 91 24.65 9.14 0.67
C LYS A 91 23.23 8.63 0.82
N LEU A 92 22.95 7.99 1.96
CA LEU A 92 21.60 7.54 2.32
C LEU A 92 20.91 8.61 3.17
N TYR A 93 19.67 8.92 2.78
CA TYR A 93 18.80 9.87 3.46
C TYR A 93 17.50 9.19 3.90
N PRO A 94 16.95 9.53 5.07
CA PRO A 94 15.57 9.16 5.40
C PRO A 94 14.59 9.72 4.36
N PHE A 95 13.57 8.94 4.01
CA PHE A 95 12.50 9.37 3.13
C PHE A 95 11.15 8.80 3.65
N PRO A 96 10.11 9.59 3.79
CA PRO A 96 9.89 10.99 3.37
C PRO A 96 10.86 11.99 4.00
N ILE A 97 11.00 13.16 3.34
CA ILE A 97 11.83 14.26 3.86
C ILE A 97 11.39 14.60 5.28
N ASN A 98 12.34 14.55 6.22
CA ASN A 98 12.15 14.89 7.61
C ASN A 98 13.30 15.80 8.10
N LEU A 99 13.30 16.14 9.39
CA LEU A 99 14.34 17.02 9.95
C LEU A 99 15.76 16.47 9.73
N GLU A 100 15.94 15.15 9.89
CA GLU A 100 17.24 14.49 9.67
C GLU A 100 17.66 14.56 8.18
N THR A 101 16.72 14.41 7.26
CA THR A 101 16.97 14.56 5.82
C THR A 101 17.49 15.97 5.51
N LEU A 102 16.82 17.00 6.05
CA LEU A 102 17.21 18.40 5.84
C LEU A 102 18.57 18.72 6.45
N GLU A 103 18.82 18.30 7.70
CA GLU A 103 20.12 18.47 8.36
C GLU A 103 21.25 17.83 7.55
N LYS A 104 21.03 16.62 7.09
CA LYS A 104 22.04 15.85 6.34
C LYS A 104 22.29 16.41 4.95
N PHE A 105 21.22 16.89 4.28
CA PHE A 105 21.29 17.45 2.93
C PHE A 105 22.02 18.81 2.92
N TYR A 106 21.65 19.70 3.85
CA TYR A 106 22.24 21.03 3.95
C TYR A 106 23.49 21.11 4.84
N GLY A 107 23.89 20.01 5.48
CA GLY A 107 25.11 19.93 6.27
C GLY A 107 25.10 20.77 7.57
N GLN A 108 23.93 21.04 8.15
CA GLN A 108 23.77 21.87 9.34
C GLN A 108 22.70 21.32 10.28
N LYS A 109 22.86 21.57 11.60
CA LYS A 109 21.82 21.24 12.58
C LYS A 109 20.68 22.24 12.51
N LEU A 110 19.46 21.76 12.56
CA LEU A 110 18.25 22.55 12.45
C LEU A 110 17.29 22.27 13.61
N SER A 111 16.65 23.32 14.11
CA SER A 111 15.39 23.18 14.84
C SER A 111 14.23 23.04 13.87
N GLU A 112 13.08 22.55 14.35
CA GLU A 112 11.86 22.46 13.52
C GLU A 112 11.48 23.80 12.88
N ASN A 113 11.58 24.91 13.63
CA ASN A 113 11.27 26.24 13.13
C ASN A 113 12.27 26.68 12.05
N CYS A 114 13.59 26.50 12.27
CA CYS A 114 14.59 26.82 11.27
C CYS A 114 14.42 25.98 10.00
N ALA A 115 14.01 24.71 10.13
CA ALA A 115 13.73 23.87 8.97
C ALA A 115 12.53 24.37 8.15
N ARG A 116 11.47 24.85 8.83
CA ARG A 116 10.30 25.47 8.16
C ARG A 116 10.69 26.74 7.40
N GLU A 117 11.44 27.60 8.04
CA GLU A 117 11.94 28.85 7.41
C GLU A 117 12.86 28.54 6.23
N LEU A 118 13.76 27.56 6.39
CA LEU A 118 14.66 27.15 5.31
C LEU A 118 13.88 26.68 4.08
N LEU A 119 12.89 25.79 4.26
CA LEU A 119 12.08 25.34 3.13
C LEU A 119 11.26 26.46 2.51
N LYS A 120 10.74 27.39 3.32
CA LYS A 120 10.05 28.57 2.81
C LYS A 120 10.95 29.47 1.95
N LEU A 121 12.23 29.60 2.32
CA LEU A 121 13.19 30.37 1.53
C LEU A 121 13.63 29.65 0.24
N LYS A 122 13.63 28.31 0.24
CA LYS A 122 14.05 27.49 -0.89
C LYS A 122 12.92 27.17 -1.86
N SER A 123 11.66 27.16 -1.39
CA SER A 123 10.49 26.88 -2.21
C SER A 123 10.21 28.00 -3.21
N LEU A 124 9.52 27.64 -4.29
CA LEU A 124 9.05 28.59 -5.29
C LEU A 124 7.64 29.07 -4.96
N ASP A 125 7.37 30.35 -5.23
CA ASP A 125 6.02 30.91 -5.07
C ASP A 125 5.11 30.44 -6.24
N ILE A 126 4.44 29.32 -6.04
CA ILE A 126 3.49 28.73 -6.99
C ILE A 126 2.15 28.53 -6.27
N PRO A 127 1.25 29.51 -6.29
CA PRO A 127 0.05 29.49 -5.45
C PRO A 127 -0.98 28.41 -5.84
N ASN A 128 -0.99 27.96 -7.09
CA ASN A 128 -1.94 26.96 -7.61
C ASN A 128 -1.22 25.94 -8.48
N PRO A 129 -0.45 25.00 -7.90
CA PRO A 129 0.30 24.01 -8.66
C PRO A 129 -0.62 23.13 -9.49
N LYS A 130 -0.31 22.95 -10.78
CA LYS A 130 -1.12 22.19 -11.75
C LYS A 130 -0.68 20.74 -11.89
N ASN A 131 0.52 20.43 -11.48
CA ASN A 131 1.15 19.12 -11.60
C ASN A 131 2.05 18.83 -10.39
N SER A 132 2.57 17.59 -10.32
CA SER A 132 3.43 17.14 -9.23
C SER A 132 4.75 17.90 -9.14
N GLU A 133 5.34 18.33 -10.27
CA GLU A 133 6.57 19.13 -10.27
C GLU A 133 6.34 20.47 -9.58
N GLU A 134 5.35 21.24 -10.06
CA GLU A 134 4.99 22.53 -9.47
C GLU A 134 4.63 22.41 -7.99
N PHE A 135 3.89 21.35 -7.64
CA PHE A 135 3.53 21.08 -6.24
C PHE A 135 4.76 20.87 -5.36
N VAL A 136 5.70 20.03 -5.79
CA VAL A 136 6.91 19.76 -4.98
C VAL A 136 7.81 21.00 -4.93
N LEU A 137 8.00 21.69 -6.06
CA LEU A 137 8.78 22.94 -6.11
C LEU A 137 8.21 24.02 -5.17
N SER A 138 6.89 24.10 -5.04
CA SER A 138 6.23 25.05 -4.14
C SER A 138 6.41 24.73 -2.65
N ILE A 139 6.85 23.52 -2.30
CA ILE A 139 6.99 23.11 -0.90
C ILE A 139 8.45 22.97 -0.48
N VAL A 140 9.30 22.34 -1.31
CA VAL A 140 10.68 22.01 -0.94
C VAL A 140 11.73 22.71 -1.80
N GLY A 141 11.34 23.28 -2.93
CA GLY A 141 12.23 23.95 -3.86
C GLY A 141 12.99 23.00 -4.79
N PRO A 142 13.80 23.58 -5.73
CA PRO A 142 14.43 22.83 -6.81
C PRO A 142 15.44 21.79 -6.33
N GLU A 143 16.26 22.11 -5.34
CA GLU A 143 17.36 21.25 -4.87
C GLU A 143 16.83 19.90 -4.35
N LEU A 144 15.81 19.93 -3.49
CA LEU A 144 15.20 18.72 -2.92
C LEU A 144 14.27 18.01 -3.91
N TYR A 145 13.65 18.76 -4.83
CA TYR A 145 12.88 18.17 -5.93
C TYR A 145 13.77 17.29 -6.80
N GLU A 146 14.91 17.82 -7.25
CA GLU A 146 15.86 17.09 -8.08
C GLU A 146 16.43 15.86 -7.34
N ALA A 147 16.82 16.05 -6.07
CA ALA A 147 17.45 14.99 -5.27
C ALA A 147 16.51 13.83 -4.94
N PHE A 148 15.24 14.10 -4.62
CA PHE A 148 14.38 13.10 -3.96
C PHE A 148 13.07 12.77 -4.70
N TYR A 149 12.63 13.62 -5.63
CA TYR A 149 11.33 13.42 -6.29
C TYR A 149 11.44 13.09 -7.78
N LEU A 150 12.27 13.80 -8.52
CA LEU A 150 12.35 13.66 -9.98
C LEU A 150 12.71 12.23 -10.39
N GLY A 151 13.87 11.73 -9.97
CA GLY A 151 14.34 10.39 -10.35
C GLY A 151 13.44 9.27 -9.84
N TYR A 152 12.95 9.39 -8.60
CA TYR A 152 12.01 8.43 -8.04
C TYR A 152 10.69 8.38 -8.84
N THR A 153 10.14 9.54 -9.17
CA THR A 153 8.86 9.62 -9.89
C THR A 153 8.97 9.07 -11.30
N LEU A 154 10.04 9.42 -12.02
CA LEU A 154 10.33 8.86 -13.35
C LEU A 154 10.40 7.33 -13.29
N LYS A 155 11.15 6.78 -12.33
CA LYS A 155 11.28 5.32 -12.15
C LYS A 155 9.96 4.64 -11.81
N GLN A 156 9.15 5.25 -10.93
CA GLN A 156 7.95 4.62 -10.38
C GLN A 156 6.75 4.70 -11.33
N TRP A 157 6.64 5.80 -12.10
CA TRP A 157 5.46 6.09 -12.91
C TRP A 157 5.72 6.03 -14.41
N ASP A 158 6.97 5.89 -14.83
CA ASP A 158 7.40 6.02 -16.23
C ASP A 158 6.87 7.31 -16.90
N LYS A 159 6.76 8.37 -16.07
CA LYS A 159 6.26 9.70 -16.45
C LYS A 159 7.00 10.78 -15.70
N HIS A 160 7.16 11.93 -16.35
CA HIS A 160 7.72 13.11 -15.70
C HIS A 160 6.72 13.67 -14.67
N PRO A 161 7.18 14.19 -13.50
CA PRO A 161 6.29 14.80 -12.51
C PRO A 161 5.38 15.89 -13.07
N ARG A 162 5.81 16.62 -14.10
CA ARG A 162 5.00 17.66 -14.80
C ARG A 162 3.74 17.09 -15.50
N ASP A 163 3.75 15.79 -15.81
CA ASP A 163 2.67 15.10 -16.50
C ASP A 163 1.73 14.36 -15.53
N LEU A 164 1.96 14.51 -14.22
CA LEU A 164 1.22 13.86 -13.16
C LEU A 164 0.45 14.87 -12.31
N SER A 165 -0.73 14.45 -11.82
CA SER A 165 -1.53 15.26 -10.90
C SER A 165 -0.72 15.64 -9.64
N PRO A 166 -0.91 16.83 -9.04
CA PRO A 166 -0.28 17.24 -7.80
C PRO A 166 -0.40 16.21 -6.66
N SER A 167 -1.51 15.50 -6.59
CA SER A 167 -1.78 14.48 -5.56
C SER A 167 -0.83 13.28 -5.61
N VAL A 168 -0.16 13.03 -6.73
CA VAL A 168 0.76 11.88 -6.86
C VAL A 168 1.98 12.07 -5.94
N CYS A 169 2.63 13.22 -5.96
CA CYS A 169 3.71 13.53 -5.03
C CYS A 169 3.19 14.05 -3.68
N GLY A 170 2.02 14.70 -3.66
CA GLY A 170 1.39 15.25 -2.46
C GLY A 170 0.98 14.21 -1.40
N ARG A 171 0.90 12.93 -1.78
CA ARG A 171 0.68 11.83 -0.82
C ARG A 171 1.88 11.56 0.10
N ILE A 172 3.06 12.07 -0.24
CA ILE A 172 4.29 11.86 0.53
C ILE A 172 4.42 13.03 1.51
N PRO A 173 4.35 12.79 2.83
CA PRO A 173 4.41 13.86 3.80
C PRO A 173 5.82 14.47 3.87
N ILE A 174 5.88 15.74 4.24
CA ILE A 174 7.12 16.42 4.63
C ILE A 174 7.02 16.69 6.13
N ARG A 175 8.02 16.25 6.87
CA ARG A 175 8.02 16.34 8.33
C ARG A 175 9.13 17.26 8.82
N PHE A 176 8.82 18.00 9.88
CA PHE A 176 9.80 18.87 10.54
C PHE A 176 10.31 18.28 11.87
N ASN A 177 9.83 17.09 12.22
CA ASN A 177 10.34 16.26 13.30
C ASN A 177 11.23 15.12 12.73
N ARG A 178 11.65 14.18 13.58
CA ARG A 178 12.50 13.04 13.21
C ARG A 178 11.73 11.75 12.89
N ASP A 179 10.41 11.83 12.70
CA ASP A 179 9.62 10.66 12.32
C ASP A 179 10.02 10.19 10.92
N GLN A 180 10.47 8.93 10.82
CA GLN A 180 10.95 8.31 9.57
C GLN A 180 9.91 7.41 8.91
N ARG A 181 8.71 7.23 9.51
CA ARG A 181 7.67 6.36 8.92
C ARG A 181 7.24 6.89 7.57
N TYR A 182 7.10 5.98 6.60
CA TYR A 182 6.76 6.37 5.23
C TYR A 182 5.38 6.99 5.10
N VAL A 183 4.44 6.61 5.95
CA VAL A 183 3.05 7.09 5.95
C VAL A 183 2.61 7.50 7.35
N ASP A 184 1.57 8.34 7.39
CA ASP A 184 0.88 8.72 8.62
C ASP A 184 -0.42 7.90 8.72
N ALA A 185 -0.35 6.73 9.32
CA ALA A 185 -1.51 5.93 9.63
C ALA A 185 -1.46 5.49 11.09
N GLN A 186 -2.62 5.46 11.74
CA GLN A 186 -2.75 5.04 13.13
C GLN A 186 -2.32 3.59 13.31
N PHE A 187 -2.78 2.73 12.41
CA PHE A 187 -2.40 1.32 12.38
C PHE A 187 -1.47 1.07 11.20
N GLN A 188 -0.25 0.64 11.49
CA GLN A 188 0.75 0.21 10.53
C GLN A 188 1.29 -1.12 11.02
N VAL A 189 0.81 -2.20 10.45
CA VAL A 189 1.01 -3.54 11.01
C VAL A 189 1.13 -4.59 9.90
N MET A 190 1.63 -5.76 10.30
CA MET A 190 1.70 -6.95 9.47
C MET A 190 0.97 -8.10 10.13
N PRO A 191 0.24 -8.95 9.38
CA PRO A 191 -0.26 -10.20 9.93
C PRO A 191 0.89 -11.05 10.43
N LYS A 192 0.81 -11.52 11.67
CA LYS A 192 1.89 -12.29 12.33
C LYS A 192 2.29 -13.53 11.54
N ASP A 193 1.31 -14.26 11.00
CA ASP A 193 1.52 -15.49 10.23
C ASP A 193 1.47 -15.24 8.70
N GLY A 194 1.48 -13.97 8.28
CA GLY A 194 1.37 -13.55 6.90
C GLY A 194 -0.06 -13.33 6.40
N PHE A 195 -0.16 -12.62 5.27
CA PHE A 195 -1.44 -12.32 4.62
C PHE A 195 -2.14 -13.58 4.11
N THR A 196 -1.39 -14.51 3.55
CA THR A 196 -1.95 -15.76 3.02
C THR A 196 -2.66 -16.55 4.11
N ALA A 197 -2.04 -16.69 5.28
CA ALA A 197 -2.65 -17.35 6.44
C ALA A 197 -3.90 -16.61 6.93
N MET A 198 -3.86 -15.26 6.98
CA MET A 198 -5.03 -14.44 7.34
C MET A 198 -6.20 -14.67 6.39
N PHE A 199 -5.97 -14.67 5.06
CA PHE A 199 -7.04 -14.89 4.08
C PHE A 199 -7.53 -16.34 4.07
N HIS A 200 -6.70 -17.33 4.36
CA HIS A 200 -7.15 -18.70 4.59
C HIS A 200 -8.09 -18.80 5.79
N LYS A 201 -7.77 -18.16 6.92
CA LYS A 201 -8.67 -18.09 8.08
C LYS A 201 -10.00 -17.40 7.72
N MET A 202 -9.94 -16.31 6.95
CA MET A 202 -11.13 -15.57 6.50
C MET A 202 -12.05 -16.43 5.62
N THR A 203 -11.49 -17.27 4.77
CA THR A 203 -12.24 -18.14 3.84
C THR A 203 -12.49 -19.56 4.37
N ALA A 204 -12.21 -19.83 5.64
CA ALA A 204 -12.36 -21.15 6.24
C ALA A 204 -13.83 -21.56 6.51
N ASN A 205 -14.80 -20.66 6.33
CA ASN A 205 -16.22 -20.98 6.51
C ASN A 205 -16.68 -22.07 5.51
N PRO A 206 -17.40 -23.12 5.94
CA PRO A 206 -17.87 -24.21 5.07
C PRO A 206 -18.74 -23.76 3.88
N LEU A 207 -19.37 -22.58 3.98
CA LEU A 207 -20.15 -21.98 2.89
C LEU A 207 -19.27 -21.37 1.79
N ILE A 208 -17.94 -21.29 1.99
CA ILE A 208 -17.01 -20.70 1.03
C ILE A 208 -16.19 -21.83 0.39
N LYS A 209 -16.33 -21.98 -0.91
CA LYS A 209 -15.51 -22.91 -1.71
C LYS A 209 -14.53 -22.12 -2.55
N THR A 210 -13.30 -22.60 -2.66
CA THR A 210 -12.27 -21.97 -3.49
C THR A 210 -11.80 -22.93 -4.57
N SER A 211 -11.85 -22.48 -5.82
CA SER A 211 -11.32 -23.20 -6.99
C SER A 211 -10.12 -22.44 -7.54
N LEU A 212 -8.92 -22.93 -7.24
CA LEU A 212 -7.66 -22.38 -7.74
C LEU A 212 -7.38 -22.90 -9.16
N ASN A 213 -6.40 -22.29 -9.85
CA ASN A 213 -6.05 -22.62 -11.23
C ASN A 213 -7.23 -22.56 -12.20
N THR A 214 -8.23 -21.73 -11.91
CA THR A 214 -9.48 -21.63 -12.67
C THR A 214 -9.60 -20.23 -13.26
N ASP A 215 -9.39 -20.09 -14.57
CA ASP A 215 -9.62 -18.85 -15.29
C ASP A 215 -11.13 -18.66 -15.56
N PHE A 216 -11.65 -17.47 -15.26
CA PHE A 216 -13.05 -17.15 -15.50
C PHE A 216 -13.48 -17.39 -16.94
N ASN A 217 -12.63 -17.06 -17.92
CA ASN A 217 -12.97 -17.25 -19.33
C ASN A 217 -13.17 -18.72 -19.71
N SER A 218 -12.49 -19.65 -19.02
CA SER A 218 -12.67 -21.10 -19.27
C SER A 218 -14.00 -21.64 -18.74
N VAL A 219 -14.60 -20.98 -17.75
CA VAL A 219 -15.84 -21.43 -17.10
C VAL A 219 -17.04 -20.55 -17.42
N ARG A 220 -16.85 -19.41 -18.07
CA ARG A 220 -17.87 -18.39 -18.35
C ARG A 220 -19.13 -18.97 -19.01
N ASN A 221 -18.95 -19.89 -19.95
CA ASN A 221 -20.06 -20.49 -20.72
C ASN A 221 -20.83 -21.56 -19.95
N ILE A 222 -20.29 -22.01 -18.81
CA ILE A 222 -20.91 -23.03 -17.94
C ILE A 222 -21.75 -22.37 -16.85
N ILE A 223 -21.50 -21.07 -16.62
CA ILE A 223 -22.19 -20.27 -15.59
C ILE A 223 -23.58 -19.94 -16.10
N THR A 224 -24.60 -20.51 -15.46
CA THR A 224 -26.00 -20.21 -15.81
C THR A 224 -26.38 -18.78 -15.40
N PRO A 225 -27.27 -18.09 -16.20
CA PRO A 225 -27.58 -16.66 -16.04
C PRO A 225 -28.29 -16.24 -14.72
N LYS A 226 -28.43 -17.13 -13.75
CA LYS A 226 -29.05 -16.83 -12.44
C LYS A 226 -28.04 -16.31 -11.39
N ILE A 227 -26.77 -16.23 -11.73
CA ILE A 227 -25.73 -15.71 -10.81
C ILE A 227 -25.57 -14.23 -11.09
N ALA A 228 -25.90 -13.38 -10.11
CA ALA A 228 -25.59 -11.95 -10.17
C ALA A 228 -24.07 -11.76 -10.14
N THR A 229 -23.54 -11.07 -11.14
CA THR A 229 -22.13 -10.67 -11.16
C THR A 229 -21.98 -9.41 -10.32
N VAL A 230 -21.18 -9.43 -9.29
CA VAL A 230 -20.79 -8.27 -8.49
C VAL A 230 -19.41 -7.81 -8.92
#